data_80b9b3a25645aee9f2855ed83352b206
#
_entry.id   80b9b3a25645aee9f2855ed83352b206
#
_cell.length_a   1.000
_cell.length_b   1.000
_cell.length_c   1.000
_cell.angle_alpha   90.00
_cell.angle_beta   90.00
_cell.angle_gamma   90.00
#
_symmetry.space_group_name_H-M   'P 1'
#
loop_
_entity.id
_entity.type
_entity.pdbx_description
1 polymer ?
#
loop_
_entity_poly.entity_id
_entity_poly.type
_entity_poly.pdbx_seq_one_letter_code
_entity_poly.pdbx_strand_id
1 'polypeptide(L)' 'EPTGNLEQATSQEILDLLLKCSSEYKQTLVIVTHDKEVAGQCGRIIEIADGRILKEI' A
#
# COMPACT_ATOMS: atom_id res chain seq x y z
N GLU A 1 -20.43 6.22 -1.50
CA GLU A 1 -20.74 7.09 -2.65
C GLU A 1 -20.09 6.57 -3.92
N PRO A 2 -20.73 6.74 -5.09
CA PRO A 2 -20.23 6.14 -6.33
C PRO A 2 -18.81 6.55 -6.72
N THR A 3 -18.49 7.82 -6.53
CA THR A 3 -17.18 8.35 -6.87
C THR A 3 -16.08 7.72 -6.01
N GLY A 4 -16.35 7.58 -4.72
CA GLY A 4 -15.42 6.95 -3.80
C GLY A 4 -15.16 5.49 -4.14
N ASN A 5 -16.21 4.76 -4.52
CA ASN A 5 -16.07 3.36 -4.92
C ASN A 5 -15.24 3.22 -6.19
N LEU A 6 -15.44 4.12 -7.16
CA LEU A 6 -14.69 4.10 -8.40
C LEU A 6 -13.21 4.41 -8.15
N GLU A 7 -12.92 5.37 -7.31
CA GLU A 7 -11.55 5.72 -6.93
C GLU A 7 -10.85 4.56 -6.23
N GLN A 8 -11.55 3.89 -5.32
CA GLN A 8 -11.00 2.73 -4.61
C GLN A 8 -10.70 1.59 -5.57
N ALA A 9 -11.59 1.32 -6.53
CA ALA A 9 -11.38 0.27 -7.52
C ALA A 9 -10.16 0.58 -8.40
N THR A 10 -10.02 1.83 -8.83
CA THR A 10 -8.88 2.27 -9.64
C THR A 10 -7.57 2.17 -8.84
N SER A 11 -7.60 2.61 -7.59
CA SER A 11 -6.43 2.54 -6.71
C SER A 11 -5.98 1.10 -6.49
N GLN A 12 -6.94 0.17 -6.34
CA GLN A 12 -6.62 -1.24 -6.15
C GLN A 12 -5.97 -1.83 -7.41
N GLU A 13 -6.46 -1.47 -8.59
CA GLU A 13 -5.86 -1.93 -9.84
C GLU A 13 -4.41 -1.46 -9.99
N ILE A 14 -4.13 -0.21 -9.63
CA ILE A 14 -2.79 0.35 -9.66
C ILE A 14 -1.89 -0.37 -8.67
N LEU A 15 -2.38 -0.59 -7.45
CA LEU A 15 -1.62 -1.29 -6.42
C LEU A 15 -1.28 -2.71 -6.86
N ASP A 16 -2.25 -3.44 -7.41
CA ASP A 16 -2.04 -4.80 -7.91
C ASP A 16 -0.94 -4.82 -8.98
N LEU A 17 -0.95 -3.85 -9.88
CA LEU A 17 0.06 -3.74 -10.93
C LEU A 17 1.45 -3.46 -10.34
N LEU A 18 1.53 -2.55 -9.38
CA LEU A 18 2.80 -2.21 -8.72
C LEU A 18 3.38 -3.41 -7.97
N LEU A 19 2.54 -4.14 -7.23
CA LEU A 19 2.97 -5.33 -6.49
C LEU A 19 3.44 -6.42 -7.45
N LYS A 20 2.73 -6.61 -8.54
CA LYS A 20 3.12 -7.59 -9.56
C LYS A 20 4.46 -7.24 -10.19
N CYS A 21 4.65 -6.00 -10.59
CA CYS A 21 5.91 -5.54 -11.18
C CYS A 21 7.07 -5.68 -10.19
N SER A 22 6.86 -5.31 -8.94
CA SER A 22 7.86 -5.45 -7.89
C SER A 22 8.31 -6.91 -7.75
N SER A 23 7.36 -7.83 -7.76
CA SER A 23 7.65 -9.26 -7.64
C SER A 23 8.38 -9.79 -8.87
N GLU A 24 7.91 -9.46 -10.07
CA GLU A 24 8.51 -9.94 -11.31
C GLU A 24 9.93 -9.45 -11.54
N TYR A 25 10.19 -8.19 -11.19
CA TYR A 25 11.50 -7.58 -11.41
C TYR A 25 12.37 -7.56 -10.15
N LYS A 26 11.90 -8.19 -9.07
CA LYS A 26 12.61 -8.27 -7.78
C LYS A 26 13.05 -6.90 -7.28
N GLN A 27 12.15 -5.92 -7.42
CA GLN A 27 12.40 -4.56 -6.97
C GLN A 27 11.76 -4.33 -5.61
N THR A 28 12.37 -3.46 -4.83
CA THR A 28 11.79 -3.04 -3.55
C THR A 28 10.77 -1.93 -3.80
N LEU A 29 9.58 -2.10 -3.26
CA LEU A 29 8.51 -1.13 -3.38
C LEU A 29 8.17 -0.60 -1.98
N VAL A 30 8.24 0.72 -1.83
CA VAL A 30 7.86 1.38 -0.57
C VAL A 30 6.60 2.20 -0.82
N ILE A 31 5.57 1.94 -0.03
CA ILE A 31 4.28 2.63 -0.13
C ILE A 31 4.02 3.36 1.18
N VAL A 32 3.75 4.66 1.08
CA VAL A 32 3.34 5.46 2.23
C VAL A 32 1.83 5.68 2.13
N THR A 33 1.10 5.24 3.15
CA THR A 33 -0.36 5.31 3.14
C THR A 33 -0.91 5.35 4.56
N HIS A 34 -2.10 5.93 4.73
CA HIS A 34 -2.87 5.82 5.95
C HIS A 34 -4.01 4.80 5.80
N ASP A 35 -4.12 4.16 4.65
CA ASP A 35 -5.17 3.18 4.38
C ASP A 35 -4.71 1.78 4.82
N LYS A 36 -5.41 1.23 5.80
CA LYS A 36 -5.07 -0.09 6.36
C LYS A 36 -5.23 -1.22 5.36
N GLU A 37 -6.16 -1.08 4.41
CA GLU A 37 -6.35 -2.10 3.38
C GLU A 37 -5.15 -2.16 2.44
N VAL A 38 -4.62 -1.01 2.07
CA VAL A 38 -3.41 -0.93 1.25
C VAL A 38 -2.22 -1.50 2.01
N ALA A 39 -2.04 -1.09 3.26
CA ALA A 39 -0.94 -1.57 4.09
C ALA A 39 -1.00 -3.09 4.27
N GLY A 40 -2.21 -3.65 4.45
CA GLY A 40 -2.39 -5.08 4.65
C GLY A 40 -2.00 -5.94 3.46
N GLN A 41 -1.86 -5.37 2.29
CA GLN A 41 -1.43 -6.08 1.08
C GLN A 41 0.09 -6.09 0.91
N CYS A 42 0.80 -5.37 1.76
CA CYS A 42 2.26 -5.32 1.73
C CYS A 42 2.85 -6.42 2.61
N GLY A 43 4.05 -6.89 2.26
CA GLY A 43 4.71 -7.93 3.02
C GLY A 43 5.27 -7.48 4.36
N ARG A 44 5.51 -6.18 4.49
CA ARG A 44 6.07 -5.60 5.71
C ARG A 44 5.40 -4.26 5.96
N ILE A 45 5.01 -4.02 7.20
CA ILE A 45 4.34 -2.79 7.59
C ILE A 45 5.12 -2.11 8.71
N ILE A 46 5.42 -0.83 8.53
CA ILE A 46 6.05 -0.01 9.55
C ILE A 46 5.08 1.13 9.88
N GLU A 47 4.67 1.21 11.15
CA GLU A 47 3.76 2.23 11.60
C GLU A 47 4.53 3.42 12.17
N ILE A 48 4.23 4.62 11.66
CA ILE A 48 4.94 5.84 12.02
C ILE A 48 3.94 6.87 12.54
N ALA A 49 4.29 7.55 13.62
CA ALA A 49 3.54 8.68 14.12
C ALA A 49 4.50 9.70 14.73
N ASP A 50 4.22 10.99 14.52
CA ASP A 50 5.02 12.11 15.04
C ASP A 50 6.51 11.99 14.70
N GLY A 51 6.81 11.53 13.49
CA GLY A 51 8.18 11.37 13.02
C GLY A 51 8.93 10.20 13.64
N ARG A 52 8.25 9.32 14.35
CA ARG A 52 8.87 8.16 15.01
C ARG A 52 8.24 6.87 14.55
N ILE A 53 9.05 5.84 14.49
CA ILE A 53 8.56 4.49 14.22
C ILE A 53 7.94 3.95 15.51
N LEU A 54 6.66 3.60 15.45
CA LEU A 54 5.94 3.03 16.60
C LEU A 54 6.15 1.53 16.69
N LYS A 55 5.99 0.83 15.57
CA LYS A 55 6.14 -0.62 15.53
C LYS A 55 6.29 -1.11 14.10
N GLU A 56 6.80 -2.30 13.96
CA GLU A 56 6.84 -3.05 12.72
C GLU A 56 5.92 -4.25 12.87
N ILE A 57 5.06 -4.44 11.88
CA ILE A 57 4.10 -5.52 11.89
C ILE A 57 4.51 -6.62 10.94
#